data_5cec8e089a42166881189a41ceb5cc1e
#
_entry.id   5cec8e089a42166881189a41ceb5cc1e
#
_cell.length_a   1.000
_cell.length_b   1.000
_cell.length_c   1.000
_cell.angle_alpha   90.00
_cell.angle_beta   90.00
_cell.angle_gamma   90.00
#
_symmetry.space_group_name_H-M   'P 1'
#
loop_
_entity.id
_entity.type
_entity.pdbx_description
1 polymer ?
#
loop_
_entity_poly.entity_id
_entity_poly.type
_entity_poly.pdbx_seq_one_letter_code
_entity_poly.pdbx_strand_id
1 'polypeptide(L)'
;MAKKKSLSRRPLAEQSLPSQRGTNRIVSLAQGIVASSTFDWIITGVILLQALALALEATPAVVSIGGRYEDLLEQGTFRLIQNMVVAVFIIEAALRLIAVYPRPQKYFRDGWNCFDFAIIILSVLPTTGQFSTIARLIRLLRITRLITKSTELRAIVSTLVRSIPSIFNILILLSILFFIYAIIGYHLFRDADQEHWSSFPTSLTTLFQVITLEGWPDIMEPVVSSLGPLYWLYFTSFIVIGTFIIINLFISVIVRKSEQAYKQVQQESAIPLTQQDIMHDIKEIRRILEDLEKRISEDKRDRIEI
;
A
#
# COMPACT_ATOMS: atom_id res chain seq x y z
N MET A 1 -74.21 26.01 -1.21
CA MET A 1 -74.08 24.97 -0.18
C MET A 1 -73.18 23.85 -0.71
N ALA A 2 -71.89 23.84 -0.40
CA ALA A 2 -70.97 22.78 -0.79
C ALA A 2 -70.19 22.37 0.47
N LYS A 3 -70.44 21.14 0.88
CA LYS A 3 -69.94 20.48 2.09
C LYS A 3 -68.43 20.15 1.94
N LYS A 4 -67.56 20.84 2.69
CA LYS A 4 -66.15 20.57 2.82
C LYS A 4 -65.96 19.25 3.58
N LYS A 5 -65.56 18.18 2.89
CA LYS A 5 -65.15 16.92 3.49
C LYS A 5 -63.75 17.09 4.11
N SER A 6 -63.65 17.08 5.43
CA SER A 6 -62.42 17.03 6.19
C SER A 6 -61.77 15.65 5.99
N LEU A 7 -60.66 15.61 5.26
CA LEU A 7 -59.76 14.45 5.23
C LEU A 7 -58.99 14.42 6.54
N SER A 8 -59.41 13.55 7.45
CA SER A 8 -58.63 13.22 8.65
C SER A 8 -57.31 12.59 8.21
N ARG A 9 -56.22 13.31 8.38
CA ARG A 9 -54.87 12.76 8.28
C ARG A 9 -54.74 11.75 9.43
N ARG A 10 -54.76 10.45 9.11
CA ARG A 10 -54.26 9.43 10.01
C ARG A 10 -52.77 9.72 10.24
N PRO A 11 -52.26 9.71 11.45
CA PRO A 11 -50.84 9.80 11.72
C PRO A 11 -50.18 8.56 11.10
N LEU A 12 -49.13 8.78 10.34
CA LEU A 12 -48.20 7.76 9.89
C LEU A 12 -47.41 7.26 11.12
N ALA A 13 -48.13 6.72 12.07
CA ALA A 13 -47.57 5.98 13.18
C ALA A 13 -47.29 4.56 12.67
N GLU A 14 -46.10 4.15 12.90
CA GLU A 14 -45.70 2.75 12.98
C GLU A 14 -45.83 1.95 11.69
N GLN A 15 -45.06 2.36 10.66
CA GLN A 15 -44.37 1.32 9.91
C GLN A 15 -43.29 0.78 10.87
N SER A 16 -43.66 -0.22 11.62
CA SER A 16 -42.77 -1.07 12.37
C SER A 16 -41.63 -1.49 11.45
N LEU A 17 -40.46 -0.86 11.62
CA LEU A 17 -39.20 -1.39 11.11
C LEU A 17 -39.17 -2.87 11.50
N PRO A 18 -38.87 -3.79 10.58
CA PRO A 18 -38.78 -5.20 10.91
C PRO A 18 -37.82 -5.31 12.09
N SER A 19 -38.34 -5.81 13.18
CA SER A 19 -37.65 -6.09 14.41
C SER A 19 -36.30 -6.77 14.09
N GLN A 20 -35.21 -6.10 14.35
CA GLN A 20 -33.85 -6.67 14.36
C GLN A 20 -33.68 -7.61 15.57
N ARG A 21 -34.66 -8.43 15.86
CA ARG A 21 -34.63 -9.52 16.80
C ARG A 21 -34.03 -10.74 16.14
N GLY A 22 -32.69 -10.72 15.94
CA GLY A 22 -32.02 -11.90 15.40
C GLY A 22 -30.60 -11.61 14.90
N THR A 23 -29.95 -10.58 15.41
CA THR A 23 -28.48 -10.58 15.31
C THR A 23 -28.05 -11.82 16.07
N ASN A 24 -27.72 -12.89 15.34
CA ASN A 24 -27.32 -14.16 15.93
C ASN A 24 -26.33 -13.86 17.05
N ARG A 25 -26.54 -14.40 18.24
CA ARG A 25 -25.61 -14.28 19.39
C ARG A 25 -24.15 -14.54 18.96
N ILE A 26 -23.99 -15.41 17.96
CA ILE A 26 -22.70 -15.74 17.34
C ILE A 26 -22.06 -14.50 16.68
N VAL A 27 -22.83 -13.68 15.95
CA VAL A 27 -22.31 -12.47 15.28
C VAL A 27 -21.89 -11.43 16.32
N SER A 28 -22.70 -11.20 17.35
CA SER A 28 -22.36 -10.24 18.41
C SER A 28 -21.14 -10.69 19.23
N LEU A 29 -21.02 -11.98 19.51
CA LEU A 29 -19.84 -12.57 20.16
C LEU A 29 -18.58 -12.43 19.26
N ALA A 30 -18.69 -12.74 17.97
CA ALA A 30 -17.60 -12.59 17.02
C ALA A 30 -17.15 -11.11 16.92
N GLN A 31 -18.09 -10.19 16.87
CA GLN A 31 -17.80 -8.74 16.87
C GLN A 31 -17.07 -8.31 18.15
N GLY A 32 -17.52 -8.78 19.32
CA GLY A 32 -16.87 -8.47 20.59
C GLY A 32 -15.44 -9.02 20.68
N ILE A 33 -15.20 -10.24 20.19
CA ILE A 33 -13.87 -10.86 20.16
C ILE A 33 -12.95 -10.10 19.20
N VAL A 34 -13.40 -9.87 17.97
CA VAL A 34 -12.61 -9.21 16.92
C VAL A 34 -12.31 -7.73 17.24
N ALA A 35 -13.19 -7.06 18.00
CA ALA A 35 -12.97 -5.69 18.44
C ALA A 35 -12.03 -5.58 19.66
N SER A 36 -11.66 -6.68 20.28
CA SER A 36 -10.79 -6.69 21.47
C SER A 36 -9.33 -6.52 21.08
N SER A 37 -8.66 -5.56 21.71
CA SER A 37 -7.20 -5.39 21.60
C SER A 37 -6.42 -6.65 22.00
N THR A 38 -6.91 -7.38 22.99
CA THR A 38 -6.30 -8.65 23.44
C THR A 38 -6.27 -9.68 22.30
N PHE A 39 -7.32 -9.75 21.49
CA PHE A 39 -7.38 -10.66 20.34
C PHE A 39 -6.28 -10.32 19.31
N ASP A 40 -6.09 -9.06 18.98
CA ASP A 40 -5.04 -8.64 18.04
C ASP A 40 -3.64 -8.90 18.59
N TRP A 41 -3.41 -8.72 19.91
CA TRP A 41 -2.14 -9.06 20.55
C TRP A 41 -1.86 -10.55 20.55
N ILE A 42 -2.87 -11.41 20.80
CA ILE A 42 -2.73 -12.87 20.71
C ILE A 42 -2.32 -13.28 19.29
N ILE A 43 -3.01 -12.77 18.27
CA ILE A 43 -2.68 -13.08 16.87
C ILE A 43 -1.28 -12.61 16.52
N THR A 44 -0.89 -11.41 16.95
CA THR A 44 0.47 -10.89 16.77
C THR A 44 1.51 -11.79 17.45
N GLY A 45 1.24 -12.23 18.66
CA GLY A 45 2.10 -13.17 19.38
C GLY A 45 2.25 -14.50 18.65
N VAL A 46 1.18 -15.05 18.09
CA VAL A 46 1.22 -16.28 17.27
C VAL A 46 2.08 -16.10 16.02
N ILE A 47 1.98 -14.93 15.33
CA ILE A 47 2.80 -14.63 14.15
C ILE A 47 4.28 -14.53 14.54
N LEU A 48 4.61 -13.87 15.65
CA LEU A 48 5.98 -13.74 16.14
C LEU A 48 6.56 -15.08 16.58
N LEU A 49 5.77 -15.89 17.28
CA LEU A 49 6.16 -17.26 17.67
C LEU A 49 6.48 -18.12 16.44
N GLN A 50 5.65 -18.04 15.42
CA GLN A 50 5.89 -18.75 14.15
C GLN A 50 7.15 -18.23 13.44
N ALA A 51 7.38 -16.91 13.40
CA ALA A 51 8.59 -16.33 12.83
C ALA A 51 9.84 -16.82 13.55
N LEU A 52 9.81 -16.89 14.89
CA LEU A 52 10.89 -17.42 15.70
C LEU A 52 11.12 -18.91 15.42
N ALA A 53 10.05 -19.72 15.35
CA ALA A 53 10.15 -21.13 15.02
C ALA A 53 10.79 -21.39 13.65
N LEU A 54 10.42 -20.59 12.62
CA LEU A 54 11.02 -20.66 11.29
C LEU A 54 12.48 -20.20 11.28
N ALA A 55 12.83 -19.19 12.07
CA ALA A 55 14.23 -18.75 12.21
C ALA A 55 15.10 -19.82 12.90
N LEU A 56 14.56 -20.49 13.91
CA LEU A 56 15.25 -21.61 14.57
C LEU A 56 15.41 -22.81 13.63
N GLU A 57 14.39 -23.14 12.84
CA GLU A 57 14.45 -24.19 11.81
C GLU A 57 15.55 -23.90 10.77
N ALA A 58 15.80 -22.64 10.44
CA ALA A 58 16.82 -22.22 9.48
C ALA A 58 18.24 -22.10 10.06
N THR A 59 18.43 -22.27 11.38
CA THR A 59 19.72 -22.07 12.04
C THR A 59 20.51 -23.39 12.16
N PRO A 60 21.65 -23.53 11.44
CA PRO A 60 22.43 -24.79 11.44
C PRO A 60 22.91 -25.25 12.82
N ALA A 61 23.13 -24.32 13.77
CA ALA A 61 23.53 -24.62 15.12
C ALA A 61 22.47 -25.41 15.93
N VAL A 62 21.19 -25.17 15.64
CA VAL A 62 20.08 -25.92 16.26
C VAL A 62 19.98 -27.31 15.64
N VAL A 63 20.25 -27.44 14.36
CA VAL A 63 20.30 -28.71 13.62
C VAL A 63 21.49 -29.56 14.10
N SER A 64 22.67 -28.97 14.38
CA SER A 64 23.87 -29.70 14.79
C SER A 64 23.87 -30.19 16.25
N ILE A 65 23.19 -29.49 17.16
CA ILE A 65 23.02 -29.93 18.56
C ILE A 65 22.05 -31.12 18.66
N GLY A 66 21.24 -31.31 17.61
CA GLY A 66 20.12 -32.23 17.54
C GLY A 66 20.42 -33.61 16.96
N GLY A 67 21.66 -34.04 16.72
CA GLY A 67 21.97 -35.35 16.10
C GLY A 67 21.29 -36.58 16.67
N ARG A 68 20.45 -36.41 17.69
CA ARG A 68 19.52 -37.40 18.24
C ARG A 68 18.07 -36.88 18.38
N TYR A 69 17.87 -35.59 18.10
CA TYR A 69 16.56 -34.92 18.14
C TYR A 69 16.00 -34.63 16.74
N GLU A 70 16.79 -34.88 15.67
CA GLU A 70 16.35 -34.66 14.27
C GLU A 70 15.07 -35.46 13.95
N ASP A 71 14.98 -36.74 14.40
CA ASP A 71 13.80 -37.57 14.13
C ASP A 71 12.54 -37.13 14.91
N LEU A 72 12.71 -36.53 16.08
CA LEU A 72 11.58 -36.12 16.94
C LEU A 72 11.11 -34.69 16.69
N LEU A 73 12.02 -33.79 16.36
CA LEU A 73 11.69 -32.37 16.09
C LEU A 73 11.34 -32.13 14.63
N GLU A 74 12.01 -32.81 13.69
CA GLU A 74 11.88 -32.50 12.28
C GLU A 74 10.55 -32.95 11.67
N GLN A 75 9.96 -34.07 12.09
CA GLN A 75 8.77 -34.60 11.42
C GLN A 75 7.46 -34.44 12.21
N GLY A 76 7.50 -34.44 13.53
CA GLY A 76 6.28 -34.41 14.34
C GLY A 76 5.95 -33.03 14.92
N THR A 77 6.86 -32.48 15.71
CA THR A 77 6.59 -31.29 16.55
C THR A 77 6.51 -30.01 15.77
N PHE A 78 7.44 -29.75 14.83
CA PHE A 78 7.38 -28.56 13.97
C PHE A 78 6.15 -28.58 13.06
N ARG A 79 5.80 -29.75 12.52
CA ARG A 79 4.58 -29.91 11.71
C ARG A 79 3.31 -29.65 12.53
N LEU A 80 3.29 -30.13 13.77
CA LEU A 80 2.17 -29.88 14.68
C LEU A 80 2.04 -28.37 15.00
N ILE A 81 3.14 -27.71 15.35
CA ILE A 81 3.15 -26.27 15.61
C ILE A 81 2.67 -25.50 14.38
N GLN A 82 3.18 -25.84 13.20
CA GLN A 82 2.76 -25.19 11.95
C GLN A 82 1.27 -25.39 11.66
N ASN A 83 0.75 -26.60 11.86
CA ASN A 83 -0.66 -26.89 11.66
C ASN A 83 -1.55 -26.17 12.68
N MET A 84 -1.13 -26.08 13.94
CA MET A 84 -1.83 -25.31 14.98
C MET A 84 -1.89 -23.82 14.62
N VAL A 85 -0.80 -23.25 14.16
CA VAL A 85 -0.75 -21.84 13.72
C VAL A 85 -1.70 -21.60 12.54
N VAL A 86 -1.73 -22.51 11.55
CA VAL A 86 -2.68 -22.41 10.43
C VAL A 86 -4.12 -22.50 10.93
N ALA A 87 -4.40 -23.42 11.85
CA ALA A 87 -5.74 -23.54 12.42
C ALA A 87 -6.18 -22.26 13.14
N VAL A 88 -5.28 -21.65 13.93
CA VAL A 88 -5.55 -20.33 14.58
C VAL A 88 -5.86 -19.26 13.55
N PHE A 89 -5.12 -19.19 12.44
CA PHE A 89 -5.38 -18.21 11.39
C PHE A 89 -6.69 -18.46 10.64
N ILE A 90 -7.06 -19.72 10.42
CA ILE A 90 -8.36 -20.06 9.83
C ILE A 90 -9.49 -19.62 10.76
N ILE A 91 -9.36 -19.90 12.07
CA ILE A 91 -10.34 -19.49 13.08
C ILE A 91 -10.45 -17.95 13.12
N GLU A 92 -9.32 -17.24 13.12
CA GLU A 92 -9.30 -15.77 13.06
C GLU A 92 -10.05 -15.24 11.83
N ALA A 93 -9.75 -15.78 10.64
CA ALA A 93 -10.41 -15.34 9.41
C ALA A 93 -11.92 -15.63 9.44
N ALA A 94 -12.31 -16.80 9.94
CA ALA A 94 -13.71 -17.18 10.12
C ALA A 94 -14.43 -16.22 11.08
N LEU A 95 -13.82 -15.90 12.22
CA LEU A 95 -14.38 -14.95 13.19
C LEU A 95 -14.54 -13.55 12.58
N ARG A 96 -13.55 -13.06 11.83
CA ARG A 96 -13.62 -11.76 11.13
C ARG A 96 -14.72 -11.77 10.05
N LEU A 97 -14.87 -12.86 9.33
CA LEU A 97 -15.91 -13.00 8.30
C LEU A 97 -17.32 -13.04 8.93
N ILE A 98 -17.49 -13.80 10.03
CA ILE A 98 -18.73 -13.85 10.79
C ILE A 98 -19.07 -12.51 11.40
N ALA A 99 -18.10 -11.75 11.90
CA ALA A 99 -18.31 -10.42 12.48
C ALA A 99 -18.90 -9.40 11.49
N VAL A 100 -18.70 -9.60 10.19
CA VAL A 100 -19.21 -8.72 9.13
C VAL A 100 -20.56 -9.20 8.56
N TYR A 101 -21.06 -10.36 9.00
CA TYR A 101 -22.37 -10.86 8.57
C TYR A 101 -23.48 -9.82 8.89
N PRO A 102 -24.49 -9.59 7.97
CA PRO A 102 -24.85 -10.37 6.77
C PRO A 102 -24.16 -9.93 5.47
N ARG A 103 -23.15 -9.07 5.52
CA ARG A 103 -22.53 -8.51 4.32
C ARG A 103 -21.04 -8.89 4.20
N PRO A 104 -20.70 -10.16 3.88
CA PRO A 104 -19.30 -10.60 3.77
C PRO A 104 -18.51 -9.84 2.70
N GLN A 105 -19.20 -9.25 1.71
CA GLN A 105 -18.57 -8.37 0.70
C GLN A 105 -17.83 -7.19 1.34
N LYS A 106 -18.25 -6.73 2.52
CA LYS A 106 -17.57 -5.65 3.26
C LYS A 106 -16.15 -6.04 3.70
N TYR A 107 -15.94 -7.33 4.01
CA TYR A 107 -14.63 -7.87 4.37
C TYR A 107 -13.66 -7.78 3.19
N PHE A 108 -14.10 -8.18 1.99
CA PHE A 108 -13.28 -8.19 0.78
C PHE A 108 -13.14 -6.82 0.10
N ARG A 109 -13.85 -5.78 0.57
CA ARG A 109 -13.61 -4.40 0.11
C ARG A 109 -12.39 -3.76 0.73
N ASP A 110 -11.91 -4.26 1.85
CA ASP A 110 -10.64 -3.84 2.44
C ASP A 110 -9.50 -4.69 1.87
N GLY A 111 -8.56 -4.04 1.16
CA GLY A 111 -7.41 -4.70 0.55
C GLY A 111 -6.52 -5.43 1.56
N TRP A 112 -6.45 -4.94 2.81
CA TRP A 112 -5.68 -5.58 3.87
C TRP A 112 -6.30 -6.91 4.33
N ASN A 113 -7.61 -6.96 4.41
CA ASN A 113 -8.34 -8.21 4.70
C ASN A 113 -8.22 -9.22 3.55
N CYS A 114 -8.25 -8.73 2.29
CA CYS A 114 -8.00 -9.60 1.12
C CYS A 114 -6.59 -10.18 1.15
N PHE A 115 -5.59 -9.37 1.52
CA PHE A 115 -4.21 -9.80 1.65
C PHE A 115 -4.05 -10.89 2.73
N ASP A 116 -4.60 -10.67 3.93
CA ASP A 116 -4.59 -11.67 5.01
C ASP A 116 -5.26 -12.97 4.57
N PHE A 117 -6.41 -12.87 3.92
CA PHE A 117 -7.16 -14.03 3.44
C PHE A 117 -6.41 -14.80 2.36
N ALA A 118 -5.75 -14.11 1.43
CA ALA A 118 -4.92 -14.72 0.40
C ALA A 118 -3.75 -15.52 1.02
N ILE A 119 -3.06 -14.97 2.02
CA ILE A 119 -1.99 -15.67 2.73
C ILE A 119 -2.51 -16.95 3.43
N ILE A 120 -3.72 -16.89 4.00
CA ILE A 120 -4.31 -18.07 4.65
C ILE A 120 -4.62 -19.14 3.60
N ILE A 121 -5.26 -18.79 2.48
CA ILE A 121 -5.55 -19.73 1.39
C ILE A 121 -4.27 -20.39 0.88
N LEU A 122 -3.27 -19.57 0.55
CA LEU A 122 -1.97 -20.06 0.10
C LEU A 122 -1.31 -21.00 1.13
N SER A 123 -1.56 -20.75 2.43
CA SER A 123 -1.01 -21.55 3.52
C SER A 123 -1.65 -22.93 3.67
N VAL A 124 -2.84 -23.13 3.13
CA VAL A 124 -3.59 -24.39 3.16
C VAL A 124 -3.27 -25.27 1.95
N LEU A 125 -2.63 -24.70 0.90
CA LEU A 125 -2.26 -25.47 -0.28
C LEU A 125 -1.34 -26.66 0.07
N PRO A 126 -1.57 -27.82 -0.56
CA PRO A 126 -0.78 -29.02 -0.28
C PRO A 126 0.70 -28.79 -0.63
N THR A 127 1.57 -29.21 0.29
CA THR A 127 3.02 -29.01 0.23
C THR A 127 3.76 -30.19 -0.39
N THR A 128 3.10 -30.96 -1.26
CA THR A 128 3.63 -32.20 -1.84
C THR A 128 4.13 -32.00 -3.26
N GLY A 129 5.16 -32.77 -3.65
CA GLY A 129 5.68 -32.80 -5.02
C GLY A 129 6.56 -31.58 -5.37
N GLN A 130 6.52 -31.19 -6.65
CA GLN A 130 7.34 -30.11 -7.22
C GLN A 130 7.11 -28.73 -6.58
N PHE A 131 5.99 -28.56 -5.87
CA PHE A 131 5.61 -27.32 -5.19
C PHE A 131 6.15 -27.20 -3.75
N SER A 132 6.94 -28.15 -3.26
CA SER A 132 7.43 -28.15 -1.87
C SER A 132 8.26 -26.91 -1.54
N THR A 133 9.08 -26.43 -2.47
CA THR A 133 9.90 -25.22 -2.30
C THR A 133 9.02 -23.95 -2.25
N ILE A 134 8.03 -23.86 -3.15
CA ILE A 134 7.07 -22.74 -3.17
C ILE A 134 6.27 -22.73 -1.86
N ALA A 135 5.84 -23.89 -1.39
CA ALA A 135 5.12 -24.01 -0.14
C ALA A 135 5.95 -23.58 1.08
N ARG A 136 7.27 -23.81 1.08
CA ARG A 136 8.18 -23.27 2.10
C ARG A 136 8.20 -21.74 2.05
N LEU A 137 8.33 -21.14 0.86
CA LEU A 137 8.31 -19.69 0.69
C LEU A 137 6.98 -19.08 1.14
N ILE A 138 5.85 -19.73 0.84
CA ILE A 138 4.52 -19.30 1.30
C ILE A 138 4.45 -19.28 2.84
N ARG A 139 5.07 -20.24 3.52
CA ARG A 139 5.14 -20.22 5.00
C ARG A 139 5.85 -19.00 5.53
N LEU A 140 6.93 -18.54 4.87
CA LEU A 140 7.66 -17.33 5.24
C LEU A 140 6.79 -16.07 5.02
N LEU A 141 5.97 -16.05 3.98
CA LEU A 141 5.07 -14.91 3.70
C LEU A 141 4.05 -14.65 4.81
N ARG A 142 3.80 -15.62 5.71
CA ARG A 142 2.89 -15.41 6.84
C ARG A 142 3.36 -14.32 7.80
N ILE A 143 4.68 -14.05 7.89
CA ILE A 143 5.23 -12.98 8.71
C ILE A 143 4.77 -11.60 8.22
N THR A 144 4.49 -11.46 6.92
CA THR A 144 3.99 -10.20 6.34
C THR A 144 2.63 -9.78 6.89
N ARG A 145 1.90 -10.69 7.54
CA ARG A 145 0.67 -10.38 8.28
C ARG A 145 0.89 -9.43 9.47
N LEU A 146 2.13 -9.28 9.96
CA LEU A 146 2.46 -8.22 10.93
C LEU A 146 2.17 -6.83 10.38
N ILE A 147 2.29 -6.64 9.06
CA ILE A 147 1.97 -5.37 8.40
C ILE A 147 0.49 -5.04 8.59
N THR A 148 -0.38 -6.03 8.47
CA THR A 148 -1.84 -5.83 8.60
C THR A 148 -2.28 -5.59 10.04
N LYS A 149 -1.46 -5.93 11.04
CA LYS A 149 -1.75 -5.75 12.47
C LYS A 149 -1.29 -4.39 13.01
N SER A 150 -0.24 -3.78 12.42
CA SER A 150 0.26 -2.47 12.83
C SER A 150 -0.32 -1.38 11.94
N THR A 151 -0.93 -0.35 12.56
CA THR A 151 -1.45 0.83 11.86
C THR A 151 -0.34 1.62 11.20
N GLU A 152 0.83 1.71 11.85
CA GLU A 152 2.00 2.42 11.32
C GLU A 152 2.54 1.72 10.08
N LEU A 153 2.73 0.39 10.14
CA LEU A 153 3.22 -0.38 8.99
C LEU A 153 2.23 -0.33 7.81
N ARG A 154 0.93 -0.43 8.09
CA ARG A 154 -0.12 -0.25 7.06
C ARG A 154 -0.05 1.13 6.41
N ALA A 155 0.16 2.19 7.20
CA ALA A 155 0.30 3.55 6.68
C ALA A 155 1.53 3.68 5.78
N ILE A 156 2.68 3.14 6.21
CA ILE A 156 3.93 3.14 5.42
C ILE A 156 3.72 2.43 4.10
N VAL A 157 3.25 1.17 4.13
CA VAL A 157 3.04 0.36 2.92
C VAL A 157 1.98 0.99 2.01
N SER A 158 0.87 1.50 2.56
CA SER A 158 -0.15 2.21 1.77
C SER A 158 0.43 3.44 1.06
N THR A 159 1.31 4.18 1.73
CA THR A 159 1.98 5.35 1.14
C THR A 159 2.92 4.93 0.01
N LEU A 160 3.69 3.84 0.19
CA LEU A 160 4.56 3.29 -0.85
C LEU A 160 3.75 2.85 -2.08
N VAL A 161 2.69 2.06 -1.87
CA VAL A 161 1.83 1.56 -2.96
C VAL A 161 1.15 2.73 -3.70
N ARG A 162 0.67 3.74 -2.98
CA ARG A 162 0.09 4.95 -3.60
C ARG A 162 1.09 5.78 -4.40
N SER A 163 2.39 5.62 -4.14
CA SER A 163 3.43 6.32 -4.88
C SER A 163 3.77 5.62 -6.21
N ILE A 164 3.47 4.32 -6.37
CA ILE A 164 3.78 3.53 -7.57
C ILE A 164 3.24 4.17 -8.86
N PRO A 165 1.97 4.62 -8.97
CA PRO A 165 1.46 5.21 -10.21
C PRO A 165 2.25 6.45 -10.67
N SER A 166 2.80 7.20 -9.72
CA SER A 166 3.62 8.39 -10.04
C SER A 166 4.97 8.03 -10.66
N ILE A 167 5.47 6.84 -10.34
CA ILE A 167 6.77 6.32 -10.77
C ILE A 167 6.65 5.56 -12.09
N PHE A 168 5.45 5.06 -12.40
CA PHE A 168 5.22 4.11 -13.49
C PHE A 168 5.69 4.62 -14.86
N ASN A 169 5.42 5.88 -15.21
CA ASN A 169 5.84 6.47 -16.49
C ASN A 169 7.37 6.50 -16.63
N ILE A 170 8.09 6.73 -15.54
CA ILE A 170 9.55 6.78 -15.53
C ILE A 170 10.12 5.36 -15.62
N LEU A 171 9.46 4.39 -14.96
CA LEU A 171 9.83 2.99 -15.11
C LEU A 171 9.65 2.48 -16.55
N ILE A 172 8.60 2.93 -17.26
CA ILE A 172 8.45 2.63 -18.69
C ILE A 172 9.63 3.20 -19.49
N LEU A 173 9.98 4.46 -19.27
CA LEU A 173 11.11 5.09 -19.97
C LEU A 173 12.43 4.36 -19.68
N LEU A 174 12.67 4.00 -18.43
CA LEU A 174 13.82 3.21 -18.04
C LEU A 174 13.81 1.80 -18.71
N SER A 175 12.65 1.16 -18.75
CA SER A 175 12.50 -0.15 -19.41
C SER A 175 12.79 -0.08 -20.91
N ILE A 176 12.39 1.00 -21.58
CA ILE A 176 12.71 1.23 -23.00
C ILE A 176 14.23 1.41 -23.17
N LEU A 177 14.88 2.18 -22.31
CA LEU A 177 16.33 2.34 -22.32
C LEU A 177 17.03 0.98 -22.17
N PHE A 178 16.65 0.19 -21.17
CA PHE A 178 17.19 -1.15 -20.95
C PHE A 178 17.00 -2.06 -22.18
N PHE A 179 15.78 -2.06 -22.74
CA PHE A 179 15.48 -2.87 -23.92
C PHE A 179 16.37 -2.52 -25.10
N ILE A 180 16.51 -1.23 -25.42
CA ILE A 180 17.32 -0.77 -26.56
C ILE A 180 18.78 -1.16 -26.34
N TYR A 181 19.34 -0.82 -25.17
CA TYR A 181 20.73 -1.13 -24.87
C TYR A 181 20.99 -2.64 -24.77
N ALA A 182 20.06 -3.42 -24.22
CA ALA A 182 20.21 -4.88 -24.17
C ALA A 182 20.29 -5.52 -25.58
N ILE A 183 19.44 -5.07 -26.49
CA ILE A 183 19.48 -5.55 -27.88
C ILE A 183 20.79 -5.11 -28.57
N ILE A 184 21.20 -3.86 -28.42
CA ILE A 184 22.46 -3.36 -29.00
C ILE A 184 23.63 -4.13 -28.40
N GLY A 185 23.70 -4.26 -27.07
CA GLY A 185 24.76 -4.98 -26.39
C GLY A 185 24.88 -6.44 -26.79
N TYR A 186 23.75 -7.15 -26.86
CA TYR A 186 23.70 -8.51 -27.37
C TYR A 186 24.30 -8.62 -28.78
N HIS A 187 23.92 -7.75 -29.73
CA HIS A 187 24.40 -7.83 -31.10
C HIS A 187 25.87 -7.40 -31.25
N LEU A 188 26.35 -6.48 -30.46
CA LEU A 188 27.72 -5.97 -30.57
C LEU A 188 28.71 -6.80 -29.79
N PHE A 189 28.35 -7.35 -28.62
CA PHE A 189 29.31 -7.85 -27.65
C PHE A 189 29.25 -9.36 -27.41
N ARG A 190 28.23 -10.07 -27.91
CA ARG A 190 28.06 -11.51 -27.67
C ARG A 190 29.28 -12.36 -28.07
N ASP A 191 30.02 -11.94 -29.12
CA ASP A 191 31.19 -12.69 -29.63
C ASP A 191 32.48 -12.31 -28.86
N ALA A 192 32.52 -11.13 -28.22
CA ALA A 192 33.63 -10.65 -27.42
C ALA A 192 33.53 -11.09 -25.93
N ASP A 193 32.31 -11.16 -25.41
CA ASP A 193 32.06 -11.53 -24.02
C ASP A 193 30.71 -12.27 -23.89
N GLN A 194 30.78 -13.59 -23.97
CA GLN A 194 29.61 -14.47 -23.89
C GLN A 194 29.03 -14.56 -22.47
N GLU A 195 29.81 -14.29 -21.46
CA GLU A 195 29.36 -14.36 -20.06
C GLU A 195 28.25 -13.32 -19.80
N HIS A 196 28.45 -12.10 -20.29
CA HIS A 196 27.57 -10.97 -20.03
C HIS A 196 26.56 -10.70 -21.17
N TRP A 197 26.84 -11.17 -22.42
CA TRP A 197 26.06 -10.77 -23.60
C TRP A 197 25.53 -11.93 -24.45
N SER A 198 25.50 -13.15 -23.91
CA SER A 198 25.09 -14.37 -24.67
C SER A 198 23.63 -14.37 -25.08
N SER A 199 22.75 -13.68 -24.41
CA SER A 199 21.31 -13.64 -24.68
C SER A 199 20.68 -12.33 -24.22
N PHE A 200 19.46 -12.02 -24.72
CA PHE A 200 18.72 -10.85 -24.26
C PHE A 200 18.50 -10.81 -22.73
N PRO A 201 18.05 -11.90 -22.07
CA PRO A 201 17.92 -11.90 -20.61
C PRO A 201 19.25 -11.67 -19.88
N THR A 202 20.35 -12.25 -20.35
CA THR A 202 21.69 -12.05 -19.78
C THR A 202 22.12 -10.60 -19.91
N SER A 203 21.95 -10.01 -21.12
CA SER A 203 22.26 -8.60 -21.37
C SER A 203 21.42 -7.66 -20.49
N LEU A 204 20.15 -7.97 -20.22
CA LEU A 204 19.33 -7.19 -19.27
C LEU A 204 19.88 -7.25 -17.85
N THR A 205 20.30 -8.44 -17.40
CA THR A 205 20.90 -8.62 -16.07
C THR A 205 22.23 -7.86 -15.96
N THR A 206 23.04 -7.92 -16.99
CA THR A 206 24.32 -7.17 -17.10
C THR A 206 24.07 -5.68 -17.04
N LEU A 207 23.12 -5.16 -17.81
CA LEU A 207 22.77 -3.73 -17.75
C LEU A 207 22.20 -3.31 -16.40
N PHE A 208 21.47 -4.20 -15.72
CA PHE A 208 21.03 -3.93 -14.35
C PHE A 208 22.22 -3.78 -13.40
N GLN A 209 23.24 -4.60 -13.53
CA GLN A 209 24.48 -4.47 -12.78
C GLN A 209 25.22 -3.17 -13.14
N VAL A 210 25.34 -2.85 -14.41
CA VAL A 210 25.99 -1.62 -14.90
C VAL A 210 25.29 -0.36 -14.37
N ILE A 211 23.95 -0.30 -14.35
CA ILE A 211 23.21 0.88 -13.87
C ILE A 211 23.33 1.09 -12.34
N THR A 212 23.55 0.01 -11.60
CA THR A 212 23.84 0.09 -10.16
C THR A 212 25.29 0.46 -9.87
N LEU A 213 26.10 0.61 -10.90
CA LEU A 213 27.53 0.92 -10.86
C LEU A 213 28.39 -0.17 -10.19
N GLU A 214 27.85 -1.38 -10.06
CA GLU A 214 28.53 -2.51 -9.47
C GLU A 214 29.38 -3.23 -10.50
N GLY A 215 30.73 -3.18 -10.35
CA GLY A 215 31.66 -3.90 -11.20
C GLY A 215 31.59 -3.56 -12.70
N TRP A 216 30.97 -2.43 -13.09
CA TRP A 216 30.80 -2.06 -14.50
C TRP A 216 32.13 -1.94 -15.27
N PRO A 217 33.27 -1.55 -14.67
CA PRO A 217 34.55 -1.55 -15.38
C PRO A 217 34.99 -2.95 -15.78
N ASP A 218 34.75 -3.94 -14.93
CA ASP A 218 35.12 -5.35 -15.19
C ASP A 218 34.29 -5.95 -16.33
N ILE A 219 33.03 -5.51 -16.48
CA ILE A 219 32.15 -5.87 -17.60
C ILE A 219 32.58 -5.17 -18.90
N MET A 220 33.05 -3.94 -18.80
CA MET A 220 33.48 -3.13 -19.93
C MET A 220 34.84 -3.59 -20.49
N GLU A 221 35.79 -3.95 -19.62
CA GLU A 221 37.18 -4.23 -19.99
C GLU A 221 37.34 -5.32 -21.06
N PRO A 222 36.68 -6.49 -21.00
CA PRO A 222 36.74 -7.51 -22.06
C PRO A 222 36.24 -7.00 -23.42
N VAL A 223 35.21 -6.16 -23.41
CA VAL A 223 34.63 -5.57 -24.62
C VAL A 223 35.58 -4.56 -25.25
N VAL A 224 36.10 -3.63 -24.45
CA VAL A 224 37.02 -2.58 -24.92
C VAL A 224 38.35 -3.16 -25.38
N SER A 225 38.89 -4.14 -24.69
CA SER A 225 40.14 -4.81 -25.09
C SER A 225 40.02 -5.61 -26.38
N SER A 226 38.86 -6.22 -26.63
CA SER A 226 38.63 -7.04 -27.82
C SER A 226 38.17 -6.23 -29.05
N LEU A 227 37.29 -5.25 -28.89
CA LEU A 227 36.65 -4.51 -29.97
C LEU A 227 37.20 -3.11 -30.19
N GLY A 228 37.90 -2.56 -29.20
CA GLY A 228 38.52 -1.25 -29.26
C GLY A 228 37.96 -0.20 -28.27
N PRO A 229 38.72 0.91 -28.09
CA PRO A 229 38.44 1.86 -27.01
C PRO A 229 37.12 2.64 -27.18
N LEU A 230 36.59 2.75 -28.40
CA LEU A 230 35.34 3.51 -28.62
C LEU A 230 34.12 2.89 -27.92
N TYR A 231 34.15 1.62 -27.62
CA TYR A 231 33.01 0.93 -26.98
C TYR A 231 32.77 1.34 -25.51
N TRP A 232 33.74 2.02 -24.86
CA TRP A 232 33.47 2.62 -23.55
C TRP A 232 32.31 3.64 -23.58
N LEU A 233 32.10 4.29 -24.75
CA LEU A 233 30.99 5.23 -24.92
C LEU A 233 29.62 4.57 -24.74
N TYR A 234 29.47 3.29 -25.13
CA TYR A 234 28.22 2.55 -24.92
C TYR A 234 27.90 2.48 -23.42
N PHE A 235 28.83 2.04 -22.60
CA PHE A 235 28.65 1.90 -21.15
C PHE A 235 28.43 3.25 -20.48
N THR A 236 29.26 4.22 -20.83
CA THR A 236 29.16 5.56 -20.23
C THR A 236 27.85 6.26 -20.64
N SER A 237 27.41 6.14 -21.89
CA SER A 237 26.13 6.73 -22.31
C SER A 237 24.94 6.07 -21.61
N PHE A 238 24.97 4.76 -21.44
CA PHE A 238 23.94 4.05 -20.68
C PHE A 238 23.88 4.52 -19.22
N ILE A 239 25.03 4.60 -18.55
CA ILE A 239 25.12 5.08 -17.16
C ILE A 239 24.63 6.52 -17.04
N VAL A 240 25.07 7.42 -17.90
CA VAL A 240 24.70 8.85 -17.86
C VAL A 240 23.20 9.03 -18.09
N ILE A 241 22.65 8.40 -19.13
CA ILE A 241 21.22 8.52 -19.46
C ILE A 241 20.37 7.86 -18.38
N GLY A 242 20.74 6.66 -17.94
CA GLY A 242 20.01 5.92 -16.89
C GLY A 242 20.03 6.66 -15.56
N THR A 243 21.19 7.17 -15.14
CA THR A 243 21.33 7.97 -13.92
C THR A 243 20.50 9.25 -14.00
N PHE A 244 20.50 9.93 -15.16
CA PHE A 244 19.69 11.12 -15.36
C PHE A 244 18.19 10.82 -15.22
N ILE A 245 17.71 9.69 -15.78
CA ILE A 245 16.32 9.24 -15.64
C ILE A 245 16.00 8.95 -14.16
N ILE A 246 16.91 8.26 -13.44
CA ILE A 246 16.72 7.91 -12.02
C ILE A 246 16.71 9.16 -11.14
N ILE A 247 17.62 10.11 -11.36
CA ILE A 247 17.65 11.37 -10.60
C ILE A 247 16.36 12.16 -10.81
N ASN A 248 15.88 12.25 -12.06
CA ASN A 248 14.60 12.91 -12.36
C ASN A 248 13.41 12.23 -11.67
N LEU A 249 13.46 10.91 -11.48
CA LEU A 249 12.49 10.19 -10.67
C LEU A 249 12.47 10.69 -9.22
N PHE A 250 13.64 10.75 -8.57
CA PHE A 250 13.76 11.22 -7.19
C PHE A 250 13.26 12.65 -7.04
N ILE A 251 13.70 13.55 -7.92
CA ILE A 251 13.27 14.96 -7.93
C ILE A 251 11.74 15.04 -8.07
N SER A 252 11.14 14.33 -9.02
CA SER A 252 9.69 14.32 -9.24
C SER A 252 8.90 13.83 -8.02
N VAL A 253 9.40 12.82 -7.31
CA VAL A 253 8.77 12.31 -6.08
C VAL A 253 8.87 13.33 -4.96
N ILE A 254 10.04 13.94 -4.76
CA ILE A 254 10.28 14.94 -3.71
C ILE A 254 9.40 16.18 -3.94
N VAL A 255 9.38 16.72 -5.16
CA VAL A 255 8.59 17.90 -5.50
C VAL A 255 7.10 17.65 -5.25
N ARG A 256 6.56 16.50 -5.73
CA ARG A 256 5.15 16.16 -5.48
C ARG A 256 4.80 16.03 -4.00
N LYS A 257 5.70 15.45 -3.20
CA LYS A 257 5.51 15.35 -1.75
C LYS A 257 5.55 16.71 -1.06
N SER A 258 6.46 17.58 -1.48
CA SER A 258 6.56 18.96 -0.99
C SER A 258 5.28 19.75 -1.33
N GLU A 259 4.79 19.66 -2.57
CA GLU A 259 3.54 20.30 -2.97
C GLU A 259 2.32 19.80 -2.18
N GLN A 260 2.25 18.48 -1.92
CA GLN A 260 1.17 17.90 -1.12
C GLN A 260 1.22 18.42 0.32
N ALA A 261 2.40 18.44 0.93
CA ALA A 261 2.58 18.98 2.28
C ALA A 261 2.22 20.47 2.34
N TYR A 262 2.65 21.25 1.37
CA TYR A 262 2.32 22.68 1.27
C TYR A 262 0.81 22.93 1.15
N LYS A 263 0.12 22.15 0.30
CA LYS A 263 -1.35 22.22 0.15
C LYS A 263 -2.08 21.84 1.45
N GLN A 264 -1.58 20.85 2.18
CA GLN A 264 -2.17 20.47 3.49
C GLN A 264 -2.03 21.62 4.51
N VAL A 265 -0.84 22.22 4.62
CA VAL A 265 -0.62 23.36 5.51
C VAL A 265 -1.50 24.55 5.13
N GLN A 266 -1.66 24.83 3.83
CA GLN A 266 -2.58 25.88 3.37
C GLN A 266 -4.04 25.59 3.73
N GLN A 267 -4.48 24.33 3.59
CA GLN A 267 -5.85 23.93 3.95
C GLN A 267 -6.09 23.99 5.46
N GLU A 268 -5.10 23.61 6.27
CA GLU A 268 -5.16 23.71 7.73
C GLU A 268 -5.10 25.15 8.21
N SER A 269 -4.38 26.02 7.51
CA SER A 269 -4.25 27.46 7.80
C SER A 269 -5.42 28.28 7.27
N ALA A 270 -6.17 27.77 6.29
CA ALA A 270 -7.42 28.37 5.84
C ALA A 270 -8.46 28.16 6.95
N ILE A 271 -8.62 29.18 7.79
CA ILE A 271 -9.72 29.25 8.77
C ILE A 271 -11.00 28.98 7.98
N PRO A 272 -11.77 27.94 8.29
CA PRO A 272 -13.04 27.73 7.62
C PRO A 272 -13.92 28.92 7.98
N LEU A 273 -14.11 29.83 7.01
CA LEU A 273 -15.09 30.91 7.17
C LEU A 273 -16.43 30.25 7.45
N THR A 274 -16.83 30.28 8.68
CA THR A 274 -18.13 29.76 9.07
C THR A 274 -19.19 30.63 8.37
N GLN A 275 -20.29 30.02 7.96
CA GLN A 275 -21.41 30.74 7.35
C GLN A 275 -21.86 31.95 8.20
N GLN A 276 -21.61 31.89 9.50
CA GLN A 276 -21.84 32.97 10.45
C GLN A 276 -20.86 34.12 10.28
N ASP A 277 -19.57 33.86 10.01
CA ASP A 277 -18.55 34.89 9.78
C ASP A 277 -18.84 35.66 8.49
N ILE A 278 -19.17 34.95 7.42
CA ILE A 278 -19.59 35.56 6.15
C ILE A 278 -20.84 36.43 6.33
N MET A 279 -21.81 35.96 7.11
CA MET A 279 -23.03 36.73 7.39
C MET A 279 -22.74 37.94 8.28
N HIS A 280 -21.76 37.87 9.16
CA HIS A 280 -21.32 39.00 9.98
C HIS A 280 -20.66 40.05 9.09
N ASP A 281 -19.73 39.69 8.25
CA ASP A 281 -19.02 40.58 7.32
C ASP A 281 -19.99 41.26 6.34
N ILE A 282 -20.97 40.51 5.80
CA ILE A 282 -22.02 41.06 4.93
C ILE A 282 -22.85 42.13 5.67
N LYS A 283 -23.19 41.89 6.95
CA LYS A 283 -23.94 42.88 7.77
C LYS A 283 -23.11 44.12 8.04
N GLU A 284 -21.83 43.95 8.29
CA GLU A 284 -20.93 45.10 8.54
C GLU A 284 -20.74 45.94 7.30
N ILE A 285 -20.50 45.30 6.14
CA ILE A 285 -20.42 46.01 4.81
C ILE A 285 -21.72 46.77 4.54
N ARG A 286 -22.88 46.16 4.80
CA ARG A 286 -24.17 46.82 4.60
C ARG A 286 -24.34 48.08 5.48
N ARG A 287 -23.91 47.97 6.72
CA ARG A 287 -23.95 49.10 7.69
C ARG A 287 -23.06 50.26 7.22
N ILE A 288 -21.86 49.95 6.72
CA ILE A 288 -20.95 50.99 6.18
C ILE A 288 -21.55 51.64 4.94
N LEU A 289 -22.20 50.86 4.08
CA LEU A 289 -22.88 51.43 2.87
C LEU A 289 -24.06 52.36 3.27
N GLU A 290 -24.87 51.96 4.24
CA GLU A 290 -25.99 52.78 4.76
C GLU A 290 -25.48 54.12 5.39
N ASP A 291 -24.34 54.09 6.12
CA ASP A 291 -23.72 55.31 6.67
C ASP A 291 -23.16 56.22 5.58
N LEU A 292 -22.52 55.66 4.54
CA LEU A 292 -22.04 56.39 3.40
C LEU A 292 -23.18 57.05 2.58
N GLU A 293 -24.27 56.32 2.35
CA GLU A 293 -25.46 56.84 1.68
C GLU A 293 -26.05 58.02 2.45
N LYS A 294 -26.11 57.92 3.80
CA LYS A 294 -26.59 58.96 4.65
C LYS A 294 -25.71 60.24 4.57
N ARG A 295 -24.41 60.08 4.67
CA ARG A 295 -23.44 61.19 4.53
C ARG A 295 -23.54 61.88 3.16
N ILE A 296 -23.67 61.09 2.07
CA ILE A 296 -23.83 61.64 0.71
C ILE A 296 -25.16 62.41 0.62
N SER A 297 -26.23 61.92 1.23
CA SER A 297 -27.53 62.60 1.22
C SER A 297 -27.53 63.89 2.05
N GLU A 298 -26.81 63.93 3.15
CA GLU A 298 -26.61 65.12 4.00
C GLU A 298 -25.76 66.16 3.25
N ASP A 299 -24.63 65.78 2.66
CA ASP A 299 -23.76 66.68 1.86
C ASP A 299 -24.52 67.28 0.64
N LYS A 300 -25.43 66.50 0.06
CA LYS A 300 -26.25 66.96 -1.04
C LYS A 300 -27.35 67.96 -0.63
N ARG A 301 -27.88 67.85 0.58
CA ARG A 301 -28.82 68.80 1.18
C ARG A 301 -28.13 70.13 1.47
N ASP A 302 -26.96 70.08 2.11
CA ASP A 302 -26.20 71.28 2.47
C ASP A 302 -25.76 72.08 1.22
N ARG A 303 -25.58 71.41 0.07
CA ARG A 303 -25.26 72.11 -1.23
C ARG A 303 -26.47 72.72 -1.95
N ILE A 304 -27.70 72.40 -1.53
CA ILE A 304 -28.93 72.91 -2.16
C ILE A 304 -29.47 74.12 -1.35
N GLU A 305 -29.04 74.24 -0.06
CA GLU A 305 -29.46 75.37 0.80
C GLU A 305 -28.51 76.57 0.73
N ILE A 306 -27.46 76.55 -0.12
CA ILE A 306 -26.58 77.67 -0.41
C ILE A 306 -26.94 78.19 -1.81
#